data_c67af7851441356d79e25203f461690f
#
_entry.id   c67af7851441356d79e25203f461690f
#
_cell.length_a   1.000
_cell.length_b   1.000
_cell.length_c   1.000
_cell.angle_alpha   90.00
_cell.angle_beta   90.00
_cell.angle_gamma   90.00
#
_symmetry.space_group_name_H-M   'P 1'
#
loop_
_entity.id
_entity.type
_entity.pdbx_description
1 polymer ?
#
loop_
_entity_poly.entity_id
_entity_poly.type
_entity_poly.pdbx_seq_one_letter_code
_entity_poly.pdbx_strand_id
1 'polypeptide(L)'
;MEYMSARDAARKWKVSARLIQRYCAEGRIKGARKSGTVWEIPSDAAKPKDPRKKEEAVETIYRNPSFPNLMPLMNTAFLPGHCLEFIHGMKNGPRKDIAFAEYHYFSGHPKEASQEAEGFLTCRDAEVRLSACLIYAYSNLSLGNIQRARYALEEIKNTLKVDTERSSHARSIEGFISAAAAVLLHLPLPEELPDAKEFMPSLPLGQRAFALYVQAHYLYLQKKYEHSIGIIESALTMGAEQYPIPAIYLHLAAVMDHMSLKQADRAEEHLLAAWRLARPDDLIEGFGEHHGLLGGMLEAVIKQKWPEDFKRIIAITYEFSSGWRKIHNPETGHDVADDLTTTEFA
;
A
#
# COMPACT_ATOMS: atom_id res chain seq x y z
N MET A 1 -47.57 19.43 -15.92
CA MET A 1 -46.68 18.78 -14.93
C MET A 1 -47.58 18.22 -13.85
N GLU A 2 -47.39 16.96 -13.54
CA GLU A 2 -48.13 16.29 -12.46
C GLU A 2 -47.42 16.52 -11.14
N TYR A 3 -48.16 16.77 -10.06
CA TYR A 3 -47.61 17.05 -8.73
C TYR A 3 -48.08 15.98 -7.73
N MET A 4 -47.23 15.62 -6.80
CA MET A 4 -47.54 14.72 -5.69
C MET A 4 -47.44 15.44 -4.35
N SER A 5 -48.11 14.93 -3.32
CA SER A 5 -48.03 15.47 -1.97
C SER A 5 -46.75 15.06 -1.27
N ALA A 6 -46.37 15.79 -0.19
CA ALA A 6 -45.22 15.41 0.65
C ALA A 6 -45.36 13.99 1.26
N ARG A 7 -46.60 13.49 1.46
CA ARG A 7 -46.85 12.12 1.94
C ARG A 7 -46.56 11.09 0.84
N ASP A 8 -46.93 11.38 -0.41
CA ASP A 8 -46.70 10.49 -1.52
C ASP A 8 -45.21 10.43 -1.89
N ALA A 9 -44.55 11.60 -1.87
CA ALA A 9 -43.09 11.68 -2.01
C ALA A 9 -42.37 10.88 -0.90
N ALA A 10 -42.84 10.97 0.34
CA ALA A 10 -42.29 10.21 1.46
C ALA A 10 -42.41 8.70 1.25
N ARG A 11 -43.56 8.25 0.73
CA ARG A 11 -43.81 6.85 0.39
C ARG A 11 -42.95 6.38 -0.78
N LYS A 12 -42.92 7.19 -1.86
CA LYS A 12 -42.09 6.93 -3.06
C LYS A 12 -40.59 6.80 -2.73
N TRP A 13 -40.06 7.67 -1.86
CA TRP A 13 -38.64 7.73 -1.54
C TRP A 13 -38.27 6.97 -0.27
N LYS A 14 -39.22 6.30 0.40
CA LYS A 14 -39.06 5.54 1.65
C LYS A 14 -38.38 6.36 2.76
N VAL A 15 -38.94 7.54 3.02
CA VAL A 15 -38.47 8.48 4.07
C VAL A 15 -39.68 9.07 4.82
N SER A 16 -39.44 9.78 5.93
CA SER A 16 -40.53 10.42 6.67
C SER A 16 -41.06 11.65 5.94
N ALA A 17 -42.37 11.90 6.02
CA ALA A 17 -43.00 13.11 5.46
C ALA A 17 -42.39 14.41 6.02
N ARG A 18 -41.96 14.38 7.29
CA ARG A 18 -41.27 15.51 7.95
C ARG A 18 -39.91 15.84 7.28
N LEU A 19 -39.18 14.82 6.79
CA LEU A 19 -37.94 15.02 6.05
C LEU A 19 -38.21 15.66 4.69
N ILE A 20 -39.27 15.23 4.00
CA ILE A 20 -39.68 15.82 2.71
C ILE A 20 -40.02 17.28 2.89
N GLN A 21 -40.86 17.64 3.92
CA GLN A 21 -41.21 19.03 4.21
C GLN A 21 -39.96 19.88 4.46
N ARG A 22 -38.99 19.35 5.18
CA ARG A 22 -37.70 20.02 5.42
C ARG A 22 -36.94 20.24 4.10
N TYR A 23 -36.83 19.23 3.24
CA TYR A 23 -36.18 19.38 1.95
C TYR A 23 -36.86 20.39 1.03
N CYS A 24 -38.20 20.47 1.08
CA CYS A 24 -38.94 21.52 0.37
C CYS A 24 -38.61 22.91 0.95
N ALA A 25 -38.61 23.07 2.27
CA ALA A 25 -38.33 24.34 2.94
C ALA A 25 -36.88 24.81 2.69
N GLU A 26 -35.94 23.89 2.58
CA GLU A 26 -34.52 24.14 2.25
C GLU A 26 -34.30 24.35 0.74
N GLY A 27 -35.32 24.30 -0.12
CA GLY A 27 -35.18 24.45 -1.57
C GLY A 27 -34.45 23.30 -2.27
N ARG A 28 -34.33 22.14 -1.64
CA ARG A 28 -33.53 21.00 -2.12
C ARG A 28 -34.28 20.12 -3.11
N ILE A 29 -35.60 20.29 -3.26
CA ILE A 29 -36.39 19.62 -4.25
C ILE A 29 -36.73 20.62 -5.36
N LYS A 30 -36.06 20.45 -6.50
CA LYS A 30 -36.23 21.35 -7.65
C LYS A 30 -37.66 21.31 -8.14
N GLY A 31 -38.31 22.49 -8.25
CA GLY A 31 -39.70 22.63 -8.71
C GLY A 31 -40.75 22.41 -7.62
N ALA A 32 -40.38 22.13 -6.36
CA ALA A 32 -41.35 22.09 -5.26
C ALA A 32 -41.86 23.50 -4.97
N ARG A 33 -43.19 23.61 -4.78
CA ARG A 33 -43.89 24.87 -4.46
C ARG A 33 -44.83 24.68 -3.29
N LYS A 34 -45.06 25.75 -2.54
CA LYS A 34 -46.03 25.75 -1.43
C LYS A 34 -47.36 26.28 -1.90
N SER A 35 -48.41 25.46 -1.81
CA SER A 35 -49.80 25.84 -2.10
C SER A 35 -50.59 25.84 -0.79
N GLY A 36 -50.82 27.02 -0.23
CA GLY A 36 -51.38 27.17 1.11
C GLY A 36 -50.47 26.54 2.19
N THR A 37 -50.97 25.52 2.89
CA THR A 37 -50.26 24.79 3.93
C THR A 37 -49.56 23.52 3.42
N VAL A 38 -49.74 23.15 2.15
CA VAL A 38 -49.27 21.88 1.59
C VAL A 38 -48.14 22.12 0.58
N TRP A 39 -47.13 21.23 0.60
CA TRP A 39 -46.10 21.21 -0.42
C TRP A 39 -46.52 20.35 -1.62
N GLU A 40 -46.46 20.94 -2.80
CA GLU A 40 -46.63 20.29 -4.11
C GLU A 40 -45.26 20.03 -4.71
N ILE A 41 -44.96 18.76 -5.02
CA ILE A 41 -43.65 18.27 -5.48
C ILE A 41 -43.88 17.68 -6.89
N PRO A 42 -43.06 18.06 -7.91
CA PRO A 42 -43.19 17.44 -9.23
C PRO A 42 -43.05 15.92 -9.13
N SER A 43 -43.94 15.19 -9.84
CA SER A 43 -43.97 13.71 -9.78
C SER A 43 -42.69 13.06 -10.32
N ASP A 44 -41.95 13.78 -11.17
CA ASP A 44 -40.67 13.40 -11.76
C ASP A 44 -39.45 13.87 -10.94
N ALA A 45 -39.67 14.59 -9.83
CA ALA A 45 -38.58 15.08 -8.99
C ALA A 45 -37.71 13.92 -8.45
N ALA A 46 -36.42 14.09 -8.51
CA ALA A 46 -35.43 13.17 -7.91
C ALA A 46 -35.35 13.36 -6.38
N LYS A 47 -35.14 12.27 -5.67
CA LYS A 47 -34.89 12.31 -4.21
C LYS A 47 -33.59 13.12 -3.93
N PRO A 48 -33.66 14.18 -3.09
CA PRO A 48 -32.45 14.92 -2.70
C PRO A 48 -31.44 14.01 -1.98
N LYS A 49 -30.18 14.14 -2.31
CA LYS A 49 -29.08 13.45 -1.57
C LYS A 49 -29.14 13.84 -0.10
N ASP A 50 -29.09 12.88 0.81
CA ASP A 50 -29.01 13.15 2.25
C ASP A 50 -27.59 13.64 2.58
N PRO A 51 -27.38 14.87 3.08
CA PRO A 51 -26.06 15.38 3.41
C PRO A 51 -25.38 14.64 4.57
N ARG A 52 -26.13 13.81 5.30
CA ARG A 52 -25.59 12.93 6.35
C ARG A 52 -25.12 11.58 5.79
N LYS A 53 -25.60 11.19 4.63
CA LYS A 53 -25.01 10.12 3.82
C LYS A 53 -23.91 10.76 2.97
N LYS A 54 -22.72 10.93 3.54
CA LYS A 54 -21.50 11.07 2.75
C LYS A 54 -21.51 9.97 1.71
N GLU A 55 -20.94 10.25 0.55
CA GLU A 55 -20.88 9.35 -0.60
C GLU A 55 -20.44 7.92 -0.21
N GLU A 56 -21.39 7.11 0.20
CA GLU A 56 -21.24 5.65 0.40
C GLU A 56 -21.32 4.88 -0.92
N ALA A 57 -21.43 5.57 -2.06
CA ALA A 57 -21.87 4.90 -3.29
C ALA A 57 -20.74 4.26 -4.11
N VAL A 58 -19.46 4.50 -3.79
CA VAL A 58 -18.32 3.81 -4.45
C VAL A 58 -17.52 2.98 -3.45
N GLU A 59 -17.49 3.34 -2.17
CA GLU A 59 -16.80 2.58 -1.12
C GLU A 59 -17.52 1.27 -0.71
N THR A 60 -18.81 1.11 -0.97
CA THR A 60 -19.61 0.00 -0.41
C THR A 60 -19.40 -1.34 -1.14
N ILE A 61 -18.82 -1.33 -2.35
CA ILE A 61 -18.55 -2.57 -3.09
C ILE A 61 -17.19 -3.19 -2.67
N TYR A 62 -16.30 -2.41 -2.06
CA TYR A 62 -14.94 -2.82 -1.71
C TYR A 62 -14.56 -2.66 -0.22
N ARG A 63 -15.53 -2.38 0.66
CA ARG A 63 -15.26 -2.49 2.10
C ARG A 63 -15.03 -3.95 2.47
N ASN A 64 -13.78 -4.35 2.39
CA ASN A 64 -13.33 -5.47 3.19
C ASN A 64 -13.05 -4.89 4.59
N PRO A 65 -13.88 -5.18 5.63
CA PRO A 65 -13.81 -4.49 6.93
C PRO A 65 -12.61 -4.91 7.77
N SER A 66 -11.67 -5.65 7.18
CA SER A 66 -10.78 -6.47 7.97
C SER A 66 -9.62 -5.71 8.63
N PHE A 67 -8.98 -4.71 7.98
CA PHE A 67 -7.79 -4.07 8.56
C PHE A 67 -7.64 -2.60 8.09
N PRO A 68 -8.50 -1.68 8.57
CA PRO A 68 -8.50 -0.30 8.06
C PRO A 68 -7.27 0.52 8.47
N ASN A 69 -6.53 0.09 9.49
CA ASN A 69 -5.38 0.81 10.03
C ASN A 69 -4.04 0.14 9.72
N LEU A 70 -4.04 -1.06 9.11
CA LEU A 70 -2.82 -1.76 8.76
C LEU A 70 -2.22 -1.17 7.49
N MET A 71 -1.02 -0.59 7.59
CA MET A 71 -0.31 0.08 6.49
C MET A 71 -1.24 1.02 5.70
N PRO A 72 -1.77 2.08 6.35
CA PRO A 72 -2.87 2.88 5.82
C PRO A 72 -2.53 3.60 4.51
N LEU A 73 -1.28 4.01 4.29
CA LEU A 73 -0.85 4.65 3.06
C LEU A 73 -0.79 3.66 1.89
N MET A 74 -0.18 2.50 2.11
CA MET A 74 -0.12 1.41 1.12
C MET A 74 -1.51 0.98 0.65
N ASN A 75 -2.51 1.02 1.54
CA ASN A 75 -3.90 0.66 1.24
C ASN A 75 -4.74 1.80 0.67
N THR A 76 -4.14 2.93 0.35
CA THR A 76 -4.86 4.09 -0.16
C THR A 76 -4.61 4.29 -1.65
N ALA A 77 -5.70 4.49 -2.38
CA ALA A 77 -5.65 4.95 -3.76
C ALA A 77 -5.47 6.48 -3.76
N PHE A 78 -4.39 6.96 -4.35
CA PHE A 78 -4.14 8.38 -4.56
C PHE A 78 -3.50 8.60 -5.94
N LEU A 79 -3.64 9.82 -6.48
CA LEU A 79 -3.00 10.19 -7.72
C LEU A 79 -1.53 10.57 -7.46
N PRO A 80 -0.60 10.27 -8.39
CA PRO A 80 0.78 10.73 -8.28
C PRO A 80 0.86 12.25 -8.09
N GLY A 81 1.66 12.68 -7.13
CA GLY A 81 1.80 14.09 -6.71
C GLY A 81 0.84 14.51 -5.59
N HIS A 82 -0.02 13.62 -5.10
CA HIS A 82 -1.01 13.93 -4.07
C HIS A 82 -0.86 13.13 -2.77
N CYS A 83 0.23 12.40 -2.59
CA CYS A 83 0.46 11.57 -1.41
C CYS A 83 0.41 12.39 -0.10
N LEU A 84 1.22 13.44 0.00
CA LEU A 84 1.25 14.31 1.19
C LEU A 84 -0.06 15.06 1.40
N GLU A 85 -0.72 15.53 0.34
CA GLU A 85 -2.04 16.14 0.43
C GLU A 85 -3.05 15.17 1.05
N PHE A 86 -3.04 13.91 0.59
CA PHE A 86 -3.88 12.87 1.16
C PHE A 86 -3.59 12.67 2.65
N ILE A 87 -2.31 12.51 3.06
CA ILE A 87 -1.94 12.30 4.46
C ILE A 87 -2.35 13.50 5.32
N HIS A 88 -2.10 14.73 4.85
CA HIS A 88 -2.51 15.95 5.56
C HIS A 88 -4.02 16.03 5.74
N GLY A 89 -4.81 15.56 4.77
CA GLY A 89 -6.26 15.49 4.82
C GLY A 89 -6.82 14.42 5.78
N MET A 90 -6.01 13.47 6.24
CA MET A 90 -6.43 12.46 7.21
C MET A 90 -6.77 13.09 8.56
N LYS A 91 -7.71 12.45 9.28
CA LYS A 91 -8.02 12.83 10.66
C LYS A 91 -6.80 12.59 11.55
N ASN A 92 -6.47 13.58 12.41
CA ASN A 92 -5.35 13.46 13.37
C ASN A 92 -5.52 12.23 14.26
N GLY A 93 -4.45 11.51 14.48
CA GLY A 93 -4.38 10.31 15.30
C GLY A 93 -3.41 9.25 14.75
N PRO A 94 -3.29 8.11 15.43
CA PRO A 94 -2.26 7.11 15.13
C PRO A 94 -2.24 6.63 13.67
N ARG A 95 -3.41 6.56 13.02
CA ARG A 95 -3.49 6.19 11.60
C ARG A 95 -2.77 7.18 10.68
N LYS A 96 -2.89 8.49 10.97
CA LYS A 96 -2.21 9.53 10.21
C LYS A 96 -0.70 9.51 10.47
N ASP A 97 -0.33 9.32 11.74
CA ASP A 97 1.08 9.28 12.14
C ASP A 97 1.80 8.07 11.51
N ILE A 98 1.14 6.91 11.46
CA ILE A 98 1.64 5.74 10.74
C ILE A 98 1.73 6.01 9.22
N ALA A 99 0.77 6.72 8.62
CA ALA A 99 0.86 7.06 7.21
C ALA A 99 2.06 7.97 6.88
N PHE A 100 2.44 8.87 7.80
CA PHE A 100 3.68 9.64 7.68
C PHE A 100 4.92 8.77 7.81
N ALA A 101 4.95 7.84 8.77
CA ALA A 101 6.07 6.90 8.91
C ALA A 101 6.23 6.00 7.66
N GLU A 102 5.11 5.53 7.06
CA GLU A 102 5.13 4.84 5.77
C GLU A 102 5.73 5.74 4.66
N TYR A 103 5.25 6.99 4.58
CA TYR A 103 5.74 7.94 3.58
C TYR A 103 7.25 8.16 3.72
N HIS A 104 7.75 8.41 4.93
CA HIS A 104 9.18 8.60 5.15
C HIS A 104 9.98 7.35 4.78
N TYR A 105 9.48 6.16 5.08
CA TYR A 105 10.15 4.94 4.64
C TYR A 105 10.22 4.86 3.10
N PHE A 106 9.08 4.94 2.42
CA PHE A 106 9.01 4.80 0.96
C PHE A 106 9.67 5.95 0.19
N SER A 107 9.90 7.10 0.83
CA SER A 107 10.62 8.24 0.25
C SER A 107 12.13 8.26 0.54
N GLY A 108 12.70 7.18 1.09
CA GLY A 108 14.13 7.06 1.34
C GLY A 108 14.61 7.78 2.60
N HIS A 109 13.73 7.89 3.61
CA HIS A 109 14.05 8.50 4.91
C HIS A 109 13.85 7.49 6.05
N PRO A 110 14.63 6.38 6.08
CA PRO A 110 14.42 5.29 7.04
C PRO A 110 14.68 5.72 8.49
N LYS A 111 15.49 6.76 8.72
CA LYS A 111 15.74 7.29 10.06
C LYS A 111 14.52 7.95 10.65
N GLU A 112 13.87 8.82 9.90
CA GLU A 112 12.63 9.52 10.27
C GLU A 112 11.49 8.51 10.44
N ALA A 113 11.34 7.57 9.50
CA ALA A 113 10.35 6.50 9.58
C ALA A 113 10.52 5.65 10.84
N SER A 114 11.77 5.27 11.18
CA SER A 114 12.07 4.52 12.40
C SER A 114 11.69 5.30 13.66
N GLN A 115 12.02 6.60 13.74
CA GLN A 115 11.73 7.44 14.90
C GLN A 115 10.23 7.61 15.12
N GLU A 116 9.47 7.83 14.05
CA GLU A 116 8.00 7.97 14.11
C GLU A 116 7.32 6.66 14.49
N ALA A 117 7.74 5.55 13.90
CA ALA A 117 7.18 4.23 14.20
C ALA A 117 7.47 3.78 15.65
N GLU A 118 8.61 4.16 16.25
CA GLU A 118 9.02 3.73 17.58
C GLU A 118 7.97 4.03 18.65
N GLY A 119 7.28 5.17 18.54
CA GLY A 119 6.23 5.58 19.48
C GLY A 119 4.98 4.67 19.48
N PHE A 120 4.81 3.83 18.46
CA PHE A 120 3.63 2.99 18.28
C PHE A 120 3.88 1.49 18.45
N LEU A 121 5.11 1.06 18.73
CA LEU A 121 5.47 -0.36 18.88
C LEU A 121 4.68 -1.08 19.97
N THR A 122 4.19 -0.36 20.98
CA THR A 122 3.37 -0.88 22.08
C THR A 122 1.93 -0.35 22.04
N CYS A 123 1.47 0.16 20.91
CA CYS A 123 0.11 0.68 20.75
C CYS A 123 -0.94 -0.39 21.08
N ARG A 124 -2.05 0.00 21.73
CA ARG A 124 -3.15 -0.93 22.04
C ARG A 124 -3.89 -1.39 20.79
N ASP A 125 -3.98 -0.55 19.78
CA ASP A 125 -4.52 -0.94 18.47
C ASP A 125 -3.50 -1.86 17.78
N ALA A 126 -3.90 -3.12 17.55
CA ALA A 126 -3.03 -4.15 16.97
C ALA A 126 -2.59 -3.83 15.56
N GLU A 127 -3.45 -3.21 14.73
CA GLU A 127 -3.13 -2.86 13.35
C GLU A 127 -2.11 -1.73 13.28
N VAL A 128 -2.28 -0.70 14.13
CA VAL A 128 -1.31 0.40 14.28
C VAL A 128 0.03 -0.16 14.77
N ARG A 129 0.00 -1.03 15.78
CA ARG A 129 1.22 -1.66 16.31
C ARG A 129 1.94 -2.52 15.27
N LEU A 130 1.21 -3.34 14.51
CA LEU A 130 1.77 -4.17 13.44
C LEU A 130 2.39 -3.30 12.33
N SER A 131 1.70 -2.24 11.91
CA SER A 131 2.23 -1.28 10.93
C SER A 131 3.51 -0.63 11.43
N ALA A 132 3.51 -0.14 12.67
CA ALA A 132 4.69 0.44 13.30
C ALA A 132 5.86 -0.56 13.36
N CYS A 133 5.59 -1.79 13.77
CA CYS A 133 6.63 -2.82 13.82
C CYS A 133 7.19 -3.16 12.45
N LEU A 134 6.36 -3.21 11.39
CA LEU A 134 6.82 -3.43 10.02
C LEU A 134 7.74 -2.29 9.57
N ILE A 135 7.26 -1.05 9.67
CA ILE A 135 8.04 0.14 9.27
C ILE A 135 9.35 0.21 10.06
N TYR A 136 9.28 0.01 11.38
CA TYR A 136 10.46 0.03 12.25
C TYR A 136 11.46 -1.07 11.89
N ALA A 137 10.97 -2.29 11.59
CA ALA A 137 11.82 -3.40 11.19
C ALA A 137 12.56 -3.06 9.88
N TYR A 138 11.83 -2.72 8.82
CA TYR A 138 12.44 -2.41 7.52
C TYR A 138 13.37 -1.20 7.58
N SER A 139 12.96 -0.12 8.23
CA SER A 139 13.80 1.07 8.42
C SER A 139 15.10 0.76 9.15
N ASN A 140 15.04 -0.05 10.21
CA ASN A 140 16.23 -0.41 10.96
C ASN A 140 17.10 -1.45 10.24
N LEU A 141 16.53 -2.26 9.34
CA LEU A 141 17.31 -3.10 8.43
C LEU A 141 18.10 -2.23 7.44
N SER A 142 17.46 -1.26 6.80
CA SER A 142 18.14 -0.29 5.90
C SER A 142 19.26 0.46 6.64
N LEU A 143 19.02 0.87 7.89
CA LEU A 143 20.05 1.54 8.72
C LEU A 143 21.13 0.59 9.30
N GLY A 144 20.99 -0.73 9.10
CA GLY A 144 21.90 -1.72 9.66
C GLY A 144 21.76 -1.94 11.18
N ASN A 145 20.65 -1.53 11.78
CA ASN A 145 20.34 -1.68 13.21
C ASN A 145 19.63 -3.01 13.49
N ILE A 146 20.30 -4.13 13.27
CA ILE A 146 19.73 -5.47 13.28
C ILE A 146 18.99 -5.81 14.57
N GLN A 147 19.50 -5.40 15.73
CA GLN A 147 18.86 -5.70 17.02
C GLN A 147 17.49 -5.02 17.14
N ARG A 148 17.37 -3.79 16.65
CA ARG A 148 16.08 -3.07 16.62
C ARG A 148 15.10 -3.72 15.66
N ALA A 149 15.56 -4.14 14.49
CA ALA A 149 14.74 -4.87 13.54
C ALA A 149 14.25 -6.21 14.12
N ARG A 150 15.13 -6.99 14.76
CA ARG A 150 14.76 -8.25 15.44
C ARG A 150 13.72 -8.03 16.55
N TYR A 151 13.88 -6.98 17.34
CA TYR A 151 12.90 -6.63 18.36
C TYR A 151 11.53 -6.41 17.76
N ALA A 152 11.43 -5.61 16.69
CA ALA A 152 10.14 -5.35 16.03
C ALA A 152 9.52 -6.62 15.42
N LEU A 153 10.34 -7.49 14.81
CA LEU A 153 9.86 -8.77 14.28
C LEU A 153 9.34 -9.71 15.39
N GLU A 154 9.96 -9.69 16.57
CA GLU A 154 9.44 -10.45 17.73
C GLU A 154 8.13 -9.86 18.26
N GLU A 155 8.00 -8.53 18.32
CA GLU A 155 6.75 -7.88 18.68
C GLU A 155 5.60 -8.19 17.69
N ILE A 156 5.90 -8.31 16.38
CA ILE A 156 4.93 -8.79 15.38
C ILE A 156 4.45 -10.19 15.77
N LYS A 157 5.37 -11.13 15.99
CA LYS A 157 5.03 -12.51 16.37
C LYS A 157 4.20 -12.56 17.65
N ASN A 158 4.56 -11.77 18.68
CA ASN A 158 3.82 -11.71 19.93
C ASN A 158 2.41 -11.16 19.75
N THR A 159 2.26 -10.11 18.91
CA THR A 159 0.97 -9.53 18.59
C THR A 159 0.07 -10.53 17.88
N LEU A 160 0.60 -11.25 16.90
CA LEU A 160 -0.16 -12.23 16.12
C LEU A 160 -0.56 -13.46 16.95
N LYS A 161 0.31 -13.96 17.85
CA LYS A 161 -0.03 -15.08 18.74
C LYS A 161 -1.25 -14.81 19.60
N VAL A 162 -1.39 -13.59 20.12
CA VAL A 162 -2.53 -13.21 20.96
C VAL A 162 -3.84 -13.22 20.17
N ASP A 163 -3.80 -12.88 18.89
CA ASP A 163 -4.98 -12.77 18.03
C ASP A 163 -5.31 -14.06 17.27
N THR A 164 -4.34 -14.97 17.03
CA THR A 164 -4.57 -16.24 16.29
C THR A 164 -5.53 -17.18 17.02
N GLU A 165 -5.64 -17.08 18.34
CA GLU A 165 -6.65 -17.83 19.10
C GLU A 165 -8.09 -17.32 18.85
N ARG A 166 -8.26 -16.15 18.19
CA ARG A 166 -9.55 -15.44 18.11
C ARG A 166 -10.08 -15.16 16.71
N SER A 167 -9.25 -15.07 15.64
CA SER A 167 -9.78 -14.73 14.31
C SER A 167 -9.02 -15.31 13.12
N SER A 168 -9.75 -15.62 12.04
CA SER A 168 -9.19 -15.99 10.74
C SER A 168 -8.35 -14.86 10.11
N HIS A 169 -8.58 -13.63 10.52
CA HIS A 169 -7.92 -12.42 10.04
C HIS A 169 -6.46 -12.32 10.53
N ALA A 170 -6.21 -12.63 11.80
CA ALA A 170 -4.86 -12.63 12.34
C ALA A 170 -3.96 -13.64 11.60
N ARG A 171 -4.51 -14.82 11.26
CA ARG A 171 -3.80 -15.82 10.44
C ARG A 171 -3.47 -15.32 9.04
N SER A 172 -4.35 -14.53 8.43
CA SER A 172 -4.08 -13.92 7.11
C SER A 172 -2.95 -12.91 7.16
N ILE A 173 -2.91 -12.06 8.20
CA ILE A 173 -1.80 -11.12 8.41
C ILE A 173 -0.50 -11.87 8.68
N GLU A 174 -0.54 -12.88 9.56
CA GLU A 174 0.63 -13.70 9.88
C GLU A 174 1.20 -14.37 8.61
N GLY A 175 0.33 -14.96 7.78
CA GLY A 175 0.72 -15.55 6.51
C GLY A 175 1.37 -14.53 5.57
N PHE A 176 0.77 -13.36 5.43
CA PHE A 176 1.31 -12.28 4.61
C PHE A 176 2.67 -11.78 5.11
N ILE A 177 2.79 -11.47 6.41
CA ILE A 177 4.03 -10.96 7.01
C ILE A 177 5.15 -12.02 6.93
N SER A 178 4.81 -13.28 7.20
CA SER A 178 5.78 -14.38 7.12
C SER A 178 6.28 -14.58 5.70
N ALA A 179 5.37 -14.55 4.71
CA ALA A 179 5.75 -14.64 3.30
C ALA A 179 6.60 -13.45 2.87
N ALA A 180 6.22 -12.22 3.23
CA ALA A 180 6.96 -11.01 2.90
C ALA A 180 8.38 -11.04 3.52
N ALA A 181 8.48 -11.36 4.80
CA ALA A 181 9.78 -11.44 5.48
C ALA A 181 10.69 -12.53 4.88
N ALA A 182 10.13 -13.72 4.60
CA ALA A 182 10.91 -14.81 4.03
C ALA A 182 11.42 -14.48 2.62
N VAL A 183 10.58 -13.91 1.77
CA VAL A 183 10.92 -13.61 0.37
C VAL A 183 11.82 -12.39 0.28
N LEU A 184 11.43 -11.27 0.91
CA LEU A 184 12.13 -10.00 0.73
C LEU A 184 13.42 -9.90 1.54
N LEU A 185 13.51 -10.62 2.66
CA LEU A 185 14.73 -10.64 3.51
C LEU A 185 15.55 -11.92 3.33
N HIS A 186 15.18 -12.78 2.39
CA HIS A 186 15.81 -14.08 2.16
C HIS A 186 15.98 -14.90 3.45
N LEU A 187 15.02 -14.78 4.36
CA LEU A 187 14.99 -15.59 5.58
C LEU A 187 14.50 -17.00 5.26
N PRO A 188 14.89 -18.00 6.05
CA PRO A 188 14.34 -19.35 5.88
C PRO A 188 12.82 -19.31 5.90
N LEU A 189 12.18 -19.85 4.86
CA LEU A 189 10.74 -20.02 4.83
C LEU A 189 10.33 -20.89 6.02
N PRO A 190 9.29 -20.54 6.78
CA PRO A 190 8.66 -21.47 7.72
C PRO A 190 8.30 -22.76 6.97
N GLU A 191 8.42 -23.93 7.64
CA GLU A 191 8.11 -25.23 7.01
C GLU A 191 6.66 -25.29 6.47
N GLU A 192 5.76 -24.49 7.05
CA GLU A 192 4.37 -24.33 6.63
C GLU A 192 4.07 -22.85 6.40
N LEU A 193 4.39 -22.33 5.21
CA LEU A 193 3.81 -21.05 4.78
C LEU A 193 2.35 -21.27 4.39
N PRO A 194 1.41 -20.46 4.91
CA PRO A 194 0.04 -20.49 4.42
C PRO A 194 0.00 -20.28 2.90
N ASP A 195 -0.80 -21.08 2.21
CA ASP A 195 -1.03 -20.89 0.78
C ASP A 195 -1.57 -19.47 0.55
N ALA A 196 -1.00 -18.76 -0.40
CA ALA A 196 -1.40 -17.39 -0.76
C ALA A 196 -2.94 -17.25 -0.96
N LYS A 197 -3.59 -18.28 -1.48
CA LYS A 197 -5.06 -18.32 -1.64
C LYS A 197 -5.83 -18.27 -0.31
N GLU A 198 -5.22 -18.65 0.81
CA GLU A 198 -5.86 -18.67 2.12
C GLU A 198 -5.87 -17.29 2.77
N PHE A 199 -4.81 -16.50 2.59
CA PHE A 199 -4.71 -15.19 3.24
C PHE A 199 -5.01 -14.01 2.30
N MET A 200 -4.68 -14.07 1.01
CA MET A 200 -4.88 -12.96 0.09
C MET A 200 -6.32 -12.42 0.04
N PRO A 201 -7.38 -13.26 0.01
CA PRO A 201 -8.75 -12.74 -0.05
C PRO A 201 -9.15 -11.85 1.12
N SER A 202 -8.52 -12.04 2.28
CA SER A 202 -8.81 -11.29 3.50
C SER A 202 -8.02 -9.97 3.61
N LEU A 203 -7.00 -9.77 2.78
CA LEU A 203 -6.20 -8.55 2.79
C LEU A 203 -6.95 -7.39 2.12
N PRO A 204 -6.77 -6.14 2.58
CA PRO A 204 -7.15 -4.94 1.86
C PRO A 204 -6.49 -4.89 0.47
N LEU A 205 -7.11 -4.16 -0.47
CA LEU A 205 -6.70 -4.20 -1.87
C LEU A 205 -5.24 -3.79 -2.11
N GLY A 206 -4.76 -2.75 -1.45
CA GLY A 206 -3.36 -2.33 -1.57
C GLY A 206 -2.39 -3.37 -1.03
N GLN A 207 -2.67 -3.96 0.15
CA GLN A 207 -1.85 -5.06 0.68
C GLN A 207 -1.96 -6.32 -0.16
N ARG A 208 -3.11 -6.59 -0.77
CA ARG A 208 -3.26 -7.71 -1.71
C ARG A 208 -2.38 -7.50 -2.93
N ALA A 209 -2.33 -6.28 -3.47
CA ALA A 209 -1.42 -5.94 -4.56
C ALA A 209 0.05 -6.10 -4.15
N PHE A 210 0.41 -5.71 -2.92
CA PHE A 210 1.76 -5.92 -2.40
C PHE A 210 2.06 -7.42 -2.15
N ALA A 211 1.09 -8.20 -1.69
CA ALA A 211 1.24 -9.65 -1.57
C ALA A 211 1.45 -10.34 -2.92
N LEU A 212 0.83 -9.82 -3.99
CA LEU A 212 1.09 -10.29 -5.37
C LEU A 212 2.50 -9.94 -5.83
N TYR A 213 3.02 -8.75 -5.46
CA TYR A 213 4.43 -8.43 -5.66
C TYR A 213 5.36 -9.42 -4.93
N VAL A 214 5.10 -9.73 -3.66
CA VAL A 214 5.89 -10.73 -2.91
C VAL A 214 5.87 -12.09 -3.61
N GLN A 215 4.71 -12.52 -4.10
CA GLN A 215 4.58 -13.77 -4.84
C GLN A 215 5.34 -13.74 -6.18
N ALA A 216 5.28 -12.62 -6.90
CA ALA A 216 6.03 -12.42 -8.13
C ALA A 216 7.54 -12.46 -7.87
N HIS A 217 8.01 -11.75 -6.84
CA HIS A 217 9.42 -11.77 -6.42
C HIS A 217 9.89 -13.19 -6.04
N TYR A 218 9.06 -13.95 -5.34
CA TYR A 218 9.35 -15.37 -5.04
C TYR A 218 9.53 -16.21 -6.31
N LEU A 219 8.67 -16.03 -7.32
CA LEU A 219 8.80 -16.70 -8.62
C LEU A 219 10.05 -16.24 -9.36
N TYR A 220 10.41 -14.96 -9.28
CA TYR A 220 11.67 -14.44 -9.81
C TYR A 220 12.88 -15.18 -9.21
N LEU A 221 12.94 -15.34 -7.88
CA LEU A 221 14.00 -16.10 -7.21
C LEU A 221 14.07 -17.58 -7.66
N GLN A 222 12.92 -18.14 -8.05
CA GLN A 222 12.83 -19.48 -8.64
C GLN A 222 13.16 -19.52 -10.15
N LYS A 223 13.52 -18.39 -10.76
CA LYS A 223 13.77 -18.22 -12.20
C LYS A 223 12.52 -18.55 -13.07
N LYS A 224 11.32 -18.39 -12.51
CA LYS A 224 10.03 -18.57 -13.20
C LYS A 224 9.49 -17.21 -13.69
N TYR A 225 10.28 -16.54 -14.49
CA TYR A 225 10.06 -15.14 -14.90
C TYR A 225 8.72 -14.91 -15.60
N GLU A 226 8.33 -15.77 -16.54
CA GLU A 226 7.06 -15.61 -17.25
C GLU A 226 5.85 -15.77 -16.32
N HIS A 227 5.93 -16.65 -15.31
CA HIS A 227 4.87 -16.79 -14.31
C HIS A 227 4.79 -15.56 -13.42
N SER A 228 5.94 -14.98 -13.04
CA SER A 228 6.02 -13.72 -12.30
C SER A 228 5.36 -12.60 -13.09
N ILE A 229 5.75 -12.40 -14.35
CA ILE A 229 5.16 -11.41 -15.26
C ILE A 229 3.64 -11.58 -15.34
N GLY A 230 3.16 -12.83 -15.52
CA GLY A 230 1.72 -13.11 -15.60
C GLY A 230 0.94 -12.67 -14.34
N ILE A 231 1.51 -12.85 -13.14
CA ILE A 231 0.93 -12.34 -11.89
C ILE A 231 0.91 -10.81 -11.89
N ILE A 232 2.03 -10.17 -12.25
CA ILE A 232 2.17 -8.71 -12.25
C ILE A 232 1.18 -8.07 -13.22
N GLU A 233 1.14 -8.51 -14.46
CA GLU A 233 0.22 -7.99 -15.48
C GLU A 233 -1.25 -8.19 -15.08
N SER A 234 -1.59 -9.33 -14.49
CA SER A 234 -2.93 -9.58 -13.96
C SER A 234 -3.27 -8.60 -12.84
N ALA A 235 -2.35 -8.38 -11.89
CA ALA A 235 -2.56 -7.44 -10.78
C ALA A 235 -2.78 -6.01 -11.26
N LEU A 236 -1.94 -5.52 -12.17
CA LEU A 236 -2.04 -4.19 -12.77
C LEU A 236 -3.35 -4.04 -13.55
N THR A 237 -3.71 -5.02 -14.38
CA THR A 237 -4.97 -5.02 -15.14
C THR A 237 -6.20 -5.02 -14.21
N MET A 238 -6.11 -5.67 -13.06
CA MET A 238 -7.18 -5.71 -12.05
C MET A 238 -7.24 -4.46 -11.16
N GLY A 239 -6.45 -3.44 -11.45
CA GLY A 239 -6.51 -2.12 -10.82
C GLY A 239 -5.50 -1.87 -9.70
N ALA A 240 -4.44 -2.67 -9.60
CA ALA A 240 -3.35 -2.42 -8.64
C ALA A 240 -2.68 -1.04 -8.84
N GLU A 241 -2.69 -0.49 -10.06
CA GLU A 241 -2.16 0.85 -10.37
C GLU A 241 -2.83 1.99 -9.57
N GLN A 242 -4.04 1.78 -9.04
CA GLN A 242 -4.71 2.76 -8.18
C GLN A 242 -4.01 2.94 -6.83
N TYR A 243 -3.16 1.99 -6.43
CA TYR A 243 -2.39 1.97 -5.19
C TYR A 243 -0.91 2.19 -5.52
N PRO A 244 -0.41 3.44 -5.54
CA PRO A 244 0.90 3.76 -6.11
C PRO A 244 2.06 2.97 -5.48
N ILE A 245 2.06 2.80 -4.14
CA ILE A 245 3.15 2.07 -3.47
C ILE A 245 3.26 0.62 -3.99
N PRO A 246 2.24 -0.25 -3.86
CA PRO A 246 2.35 -1.60 -4.41
C PRO A 246 2.56 -1.64 -5.93
N ALA A 247 1.99 -0.70 -6.67
CA ALA A 247 2.17 -0.64 -8.11
C ALA A 247 3.62 -0.36 -8.53
N ILE A 248 4.33 0.53 -7.80
CA ILE A 248 5.77 0.77 -8.00
C ILE A 248 6.53 -0.55 -7.86
N TYR A 249 6.32 -1.29 -6.78
CA TYR A 249 7.02 -2.56 -6.53
C TYR A 249 6.66 -3.64 -7.55
N LEU A 250 5.41 -3.73 -8.00
CA LEU A 250 5.01 -4.64 -9.08
C LEU A 250 5.75 -4.31 -10.39
N HIS A 251 5.83 -3.04 -10.76
CA HIS A 251 6.56 -2.63 -11.96
C HIS A 251 8.07 -2.90 -11.82
N LEU A 252 8.68 -2.67 -10.66
CA LEU A 252 10.09 -2.98 -10.44
C LEU A 252 10.37 -4.48 -10.58
N ALA A 253 9.50 -5.33 -10.04
CA ALA A 253 9.59 -6.78 -10.24
C ALA A 253 9.48 -7.18 -11.72
N ALA A 254 8.60 -6.53 -12.49
CA ALA A 254 8.52 -6.74 -13.94
C ALA A 254 9.83 -6.33 -14.66
N VAL A 255 10.48 -5.24 -14.23
CA VAL A 255 11.81 -4.87 -14.75
C VAL A 255 12.80 -5.99 -14.52
N MET A 256 12.86 -6.55 -13.31
CA MET A 256 13.77 -7.65 -12.96
C MET A 256 13.53 -8.88 -13.85
N ASP A 257 12.28 -9.26 -14.04
CA ASP A 257 11.89 -10.41 -14.87
C ASP A 257 12.26 -10.18 -16.35
N HIS A 258 11.88 -9.03 -16.93
CA HIS A 258 12.16 -8.71 -18.32
C HIS A 258 13.66 -8.59 -18.60
N MET A 259 14.44 -8.03 -17.68
CA MET A 259 15.91 -8.00 -17.80
C MET A 259 16.50 -9.41 -17.78
N SER A 260 16.00 -10.30 -16.93
CA SER A 260 16.42 -11.71 -16.89
C SER A 260 16.08 -12.45 -18.19
N LEU A 261 14.99 -12.08 -18.87
CA LEU A 261 14.57 -12.57 -20.17
C LEU A 261 15.23 -11.84 -21.36
N LYS A 262 16.12 -10.86 -21.10
CA LYS A 262 16.80 -10.03 -22.14
C LYS A 262 15.81 -9.20 -22.98
N GLN A 263 14.74 -8.75 -22.38
CA GLN A 263 13.68 -7.95 -23.00
C GLN A 263 13.80 -6.48 -22.53
N ALA A 264 14.89 -5.81 -22.88
CA ALA A 264 15.23 -4.48 -22.38
C ALA A 264 14.16 -3.42 -22.65
N ASP A 265 13.50 -3.45 -23.82
CA ASP A 265 12.44 -2.49 -24.17
C ASP A 265 11.25 -2.60 -23.20
N ARG A 266 10.84 -3.83 -22.87
CA ARG A 266 9.77 -4.08 -21.88
C ARG A 266 10.18 -3.67 -20.47
N ALA A 267 11.43 -3.93 -20.10
CA ALA A 267 11.98 -3.48 -18.83
C ALA A 267 11.95 -1.94 -18.74
N GLU A 268 12.32 -1.20 -19.80
CA GLU A 268 12.24 0.27 -19.83
C GLU A 268 10.79 0.77 -19.70
N GLU A 269 9.82 0.15 -20.38
CA GLU A 269 8.40 0.49 -20.27
C GLU A 269 7.93 0.41 -18.81
N HIS A 270 8.23 -0.69 -18.10
CA HIS A 270 7.87 -0.89 -16.69
C HIS A 270 8.64 0.06 -15.76
N LEU A 271 9.95 0.29 -16.00
CA LEU A 271 10.71 1.24 -15.20
C LEU A 271 10.13 2.65 -15.28
N LEU A 272 9.78 3.10 -16.49
CA LEU A 272 9.18 4.41 -16.69
C LEU A 272 7.75 4.49 -16.11
N ALA A 273 7.01 3.39 -16.09
CA ALA A 273 5.71 3.32 -15.42
C ALA A 273 5.89 3.48 -13.90
N ALA A 274 6.79 2.71 -13.27
CA ALA A 274 7.13 2.87 -11.86
C ALA A 274 7.58 4.31 -11.54
N TRP A 275 8.43 4.88 -12.39
CA TRP A 275 8.97 6.23 -12.21
C TRP A 275 7.89 7.32 -12.26
N ARG A 276 6.92 7.19 -13.16
CA ARG A 276 5.77 8.12 -13.23
C ARG A 276 4.92 8.09 -11.97
N LEU A 277 4.78 6.93 -11.33
CA LEU A 277 4.07 6.79 -10.06
C LEU A 277 4.88 7.34 -8.88
N ALA A 278 6.18 7.06 -8.85
CA ALA A 278 7.04 7.33 -7.70
C ALA A 278 7.51 8.78 -7.60
N ARG A 279 8.02 9.33 -8.71
CA ARG A 279 8.74 10.60 -8.72
C ARG A 279 7.96 11.80 -8.20
N PRO A 280 6.67 12.00 -8.54
CA PRO A 280 5.92 13.17 -8.07
C PRO A 280 5.75 13.25 -6.56
N ASP A 281 5.77 12.12 -5.86
CA ASP A 281 5.63 11.99 -4.41
C ASP A 281 6.92 11.53 -3.73
N ASP A 282 8.02 11.46 -4.46
CA ASP A 282 9.34 11.06 -3.96
C ASP A 282 9.41 9.63 -3.40
N LEU A 283 8.57 8.71 -3.86
CA LEU A 283 8.48 7.33 -3.39
C LEU A 283 9.58 6.45 -4.04
N ILE A 284 10.85 6.73 -3.71
CA ILE A 284 12.02 6.20 -4.41
C ILE A 284 12.75 5.06 -3.68
N GLU A 285 12.34 4.68 -2.47
CA GLU A 285 13.00 3.61 -1.68
C GLU A 285 13.12 2.31 -2.48
N GLY A 286 12.02 1.86 -3.10
CA GLY A 286 12.00 0.62 -3.87
C GLY A 286 13.02 0.57 -5.02
N PHE A 287 13.37 1.70 -5.61
CA PHE A 287 14.40 1.75 -6.65
C PHE A 287 15.80 1.50 -6.08
N GLY A 288 16.08 1.99 -4.87
CA GLY A 288 17.32 1.74 -4.17
C GLY A 288 17.45 0.30 -3.68
N GLU A 289 16.37 -0.26 -3.11
CA GLU A 289 16.31 -1.64 -2.64
C GLU A 289 16.55 -2.66 -3.77
N HIS A 290 16.03 -2.37 -4.97
CA HIS A 290 16.10 -3.27 -6.12
C HIS A 290 17.22 -2.93 -7.10
N HIS A 291 18.04 -1.91 -6.83
CA HIS A 291 19.03 -1.39 -7.80
C HIS A 291 19.85 -2.50 -8.46
N GLY A 292 20.44 -3.40 -7.66
CA GLY A 292 21.25 -4.50 -8.17
C GLY A 292 20.48 -5.50 -9.03
N LEU A 293 19.16 -5.62 -8.85
CA LEU A 293 18.29 -6.56 -9.57
C LEU A 293 17.74 -5.98 -10.87
N LEU A 294 17.86 -4.66 -11.09
CA LEU A 294 17.30 -3.97 -12.27
C LEU A 294 18.21 -4.01 -13.49
N GLY A 295 19.32 -4.76 -13.45
CA GLY A 295 20.16 -5.05 -14.62
C GLY A 295 20.75 -3.82 -15.32
N GLY A 296 21.08 -2.75 -14.58
CA GLY A 296 21.65 -1.51 -15.14
C GLY A 296 20.62 -0.55 -15.75
N MET A 297 19.33 -0.84 -15.63
CA MET A 297 18.28 0.02 -16.19
C MET A 297 18.20 1.40 -15.53
N LEU A 298 18.58 1.54 -14.26
CA LEU A 298 18.64 2.85 -13.59
C LEU A 298 19.72 3.74 -14.18
N GLU A 299 20.87 3.18 -14.50
CA GLU A 299 21.97 3.88 -15.18
C GLU A 299 21.61 4.26 -16.60
N ALA A 300 20.97 3.35 -17.32
CA ALA A 300 20.62 3.56 -18.72
C ALA A 300 19.51 4.60 -18.89
N VAL A 301 18.54 4.66 -17.99
CA VAL A 301 17.34 5.49 -18.15
C VAL A 301 17.27 6.63 -17.15
N ILE A 302 17.28 6.31 -15.83
CA ILE A 302 17.05 7.32 -14.78
C ILE A 302 18.24 8.27 -14.66
N LYS A 303 19.46 7.77 -14.63
CA LYS A 303 20.67 8.59 -14.56
C LYS A 303 20.76 9.60 -15.72
N GLN A 304 20.33 9.19 -16.91
CA GLN A 304 20.42 10.05 -18.11
C GLN A 304 19.40 11.20 -18.06
N LYS A 305 18.19 10.92 -17.60
CA LYS A 305 17.07 11.87 -17.63
C LYS A 305 16.93 12.66 -16.32
N TRP A 306 17.29 12.05 -15.18
CA TRP A 306 17.12 12.61 -13.83
C TRP A 306 18.33 12.32 -12.93
N PRO A 307 19.50 12.90 -13.21
CA PRO A 307 20.76 12.59 -12.53
C PRO A 307 20.76 12.90 -11.03
N GLU A 308 20.01 13.90 -10.58
CA GLU A 308 19.94 14.23 -9.16
C GLU A 308 19.09 13.21 -8.38
N ASP A 309 17.96 12.77 -8.95
CA ASP A 309 17.16 11.70 -8.37
C ASP A 309 17.95 10.38 -8.34
N PHE A 310 18.73 10.08 -9.38
CA PHE A 310 19.60 8.92 -9.43
C PHE A 310 20.64 8.92 -8.30
N LYS A 311 21.24 10.06 -7.97
CA LYS A 311 22.19 10.15 -6.84
C LYS A 311 21.53 9.78 -5.52
N ARG A 312 20.28 10.19 -5.31
CA ARG A 312 19.50 9.84 -4.12
C ARG A 312 19.18 8.35 -4.07
N ILE A 313 18.78 7.77 -5.19
CA ILE A 313 18.56 6.31 -5.30
C ILE A 313 19.84 5.55 -4.96
N ILE A 314 21.01 5.98 -5.45
CA ILE A 314 22.30 5.36 -5.12
C ILE A 314 22.61 5.46 -3.62
N ALA A 315 22.29 6.56 -2.96
CA ALA A 315 22.47 6.68 -1.51
C ALA A 315 21.61 5.64 -0.75
N ILE A 316 20.35 5.47 -1.14
CA ILE A 316 19.48 4.43 -0.59
C ILE A 316 20.08 3.04 -0.83
N THR A 317 20.55 2.76 -2.05
CA THR A 317 21.20 1.48 -2.40
C THR A 317 22.36 1.16 -1.45
N TYR A 318 23.23 2.13 -1.15
CA TYR A 318 24.36 1.92 -0.25
C TYR A 318 23.91 1.63 1.19
N GLU A 319 22.94 2.36 1.70
CA GLU A 319 22.39 2.12 3.05
C GLU A 319 21.75 0.74 3.14
N PHE A 320 20.86 0.41 2.21
CA PHE A 320 20.19 -0.89 2.15
C PHE A 320 21.18 -2.05 2.03
N SER A 321 22.12 -1.99 1.08
CA SER A 321 23.12 -3.05 0.88
C SER A 321 24.02 -3.22 2.10
N SER A 322 24.39 -2.14 2.79
CA SER A 322 25.17 -2.20 4.03
C SER A 322 24.40 -2.89 5.15
N GLY A 323 23.10 -2.55 5.32
CA GLY A 323 22.21 -3.18 6.30
C GLY A 323 22.03 -4.67 6.00
N TRP A 324 21.75 -4.99 4.75
CA TRP A 324 21.53 -6.36 4.28
C TRP A 324 22.75 -7.27 4.52
N ARG A 325 23.98 -6.79 4.22
CA ARG A 325 25.21 -7.50 4.52
C ARG A 325 25.39 -7.83 6.01
N LYS A 326 25.09 -6.89 6.89
CA LYS A 326 25.16 -7.09 8.34
C LYS A 326 24.20 -8.16 8.85
N ILE A 327 23.05 -8.36 8.17
CA ILE A 327 22.08 -9.39 8.52
C ILE A 327 22.58 -10.78 8.15
N HIS A 328 23.10 -10.93 6.94
CA HIS A 328 23.50 -12.24 6.38
C HIS A 328 24.90 -12.68 6.78
N ASN A 329 25.78 -11.76 7.22
CA ASN A 329 27.16 -12.06 7.62
C ASN A 329 27.49 -11.53 9.03
N PRO A 330 26.86 -12.02 10.10
CA PRO A 330 27.07 -11.49 11.44
C PRO A 330 28.43 -11.85 12.05
N GLU A 331 29.17 -12.82 11.49
CA GLU A 331 30.39 -13.42 12.13
C GLU A 331 31.70 -13.18 11.38
N THR A 332 31.64 -12.78 10.14
CA THR A 332 32.82 -12.66 9.31
C THR A 332 33.34 -11.26 9.24
N GLY A 333 33.78 -10.55 10.15
CA GLY A 333 34.38 -9.21 9.99
C GLY A 333 35.26 -9.00 8.73
N HIS A 334 35.16 -9.87 7.74
CA HIS A 334 35.66 -9.74 6.38
C HIS A 334 34.59 -9.10 5.50
N ASP A 335 35.00 -8.07 4.80
CA ASP A 335 34.22 -7.43 3.75
C ASP A 335 33.98 -8.44 2.63
N VAL A 336 32.84 -9.11 2.64
CA VAL A 336 32.38 -9.99 1.53
C VAL A 336 32.15 -9.18 0.24
N ALA A 337 32.29 -7.85 0.31
CA ALA A 337 32.26 -6.96 -0.85
C ALA A 337 33.37 -7.26 -1.88
N ASP A 338 34.48 -7.88 -1.44
CA ASP A 338 35.56 -8.26 -2.34
C ASP A 338 35.35 -9.59 -3.06
N ASP A 339 34.40 -10.44 -2.55
CA ASP A 339 34.14 -11.78 -3.11
C ASP A 339 32.86 -11.86 -3.93
N LEU A 340 31.94 -10.90 -3.78
CA LEU A 340 30.72 -10.84 -4.58
C LEU A 340 30.89 -9.86 -5.74
N THR A 341 30.86 -10.40 -6.94
CA THR A 341 30.78 -9.57 -8.15
C THR A 341 29.46 -8.78 -8.14
N THR A 342 29.44 -7.62 -8.83
CA THR A 342 28.22 -6.81 -9.01
C THR A 342 27.02 -7.61 -9.53
N THR A 343 27.24 -8.79 -10.06
CA THR A 343 26.22 -9.73 -10.54
C THR A 343 25.60 -10.61 -9.43
N GLU A 344 26.26 -10.73 -8.29
CA GLU A 344 25.79 -11.51 -7.13
C GLU A 344 25.11 -10.62 -6.08
N PHE A 345 25.24 -9.29 -6.21
CA PHE A 345 24.39 -8.28 -5.57
C PHE A 345 23.13 -7.96 -6.41
N ALA A 346 23.03 -8.59 -7.58
CA ALA A 346 21.88 -8.50 -8.47
C ALA A 346 20.86 -9.59 -8.14
#